data_f8d5e34f6272b7361d15009cac6d98d6
#
_entry.id   f8d5e34f6272b7361d15009cac6d98d6
#
_cell.length_a   1.000
_cell.length_b   1.000
_cell.length_c   1.000
_cell.angle_alpha   90.00
_cell.angle_beta   90.00
_cell.angle_gamma   90.00
#
_symmetry.space_group_name_H-M   'P 1'
#
loop_
_entity.id
_entity.type
_entity.pdbx_description
1 polymer ?
#
loop_
_entity_poly.entity_id
_entity_poly.type
_entity_poly.pdbx_seq_one_letter_code
_entity_poly.pdbx_strand_id
1 'polypeptide(L)'
;MAHFIYGVAENTGKGFFTAEDRRKFFLRGYPANVWMVGNNVDGAMWLAEKGGREKTKAEAQALIDAEIQAAQAAWDALPDEEKTGAANSRPTDVILP
;
A
#
# COMPACT_ATOMS: atom_id res chain seq x y z
N MET A 1 11.47 -16.48 11.98
CA MET A 1 10.97 -15.88 10.74
C MET A 1 10.01 -14.75 11.04
N ALA A 2 10.22 -13.63 10.40
CA ALA A 2 9.27 -12.54 10.51
C ALA A 2 7.98 -12.91 9.78
N HIS A 3 6.87 -12.84 10.46
CA HIS A 3 5.56 -13.00 9.85
C HIS A 3 4.98 -11.61 9.61
N PHE A 4 4.82 -11.27 8.34
CA PHE A 4 4.18 -10.02 7.99
C PHE A 4 2.67 -10.23 7.91
N ILE A 5 1.94 -9.26 8.45
CA ILE A 5 0.50 -9.19 8.26
C ILE A 5 0.24 -8.12 7.20
N TYR A 6 -0.66 -8.38 6.30
CA TYR A 6 -1.11 -7.40 5.31
C TYR A 6 -2.53 -6.98 5.64
N GLY A 7 -2.81 -5.71 5.43
CA GLY A 7 -4.14 -5.19 5.67
C GLY A 7 -4.45 -4.03 4.76
N VAL A 8 -5.72 -3.72 4.63
CA VAL A 8 -6.20 -2.56 3.89
C VAL A 8 -6.81 -1.59 4.89
N ALA A 9 -6.32 -0.36 4.88
CA ALA A 9 -6.86 0.68 5.74
C ALA A 9 -6.61 2.05 5.10
N GLU A 10 -7.66 2.81 4.92
CA GLU A 10 -7.56 4.16 4.38
C GLU A 10 -7.02 5.11 5.43
N ASN A 11 -6.03 5.89 5.06
CA ASN A 11 -5.57 6.99 5.89
C ASN A 11 -6.55 8.17 5.69
N THR A 12 -7.59 8.19 6.50
CA THR A 12 -8.66 9.16 6.36
C THR A 12 -8.42 10.45 7.15
N GLY A 13 -7.26 10.61 7.78
CA GLY A 13 -6.94 11.85 8.45
C GLY A 13 -6.10 11.74 9.71
N LYS A 14 -6.42 12.56 10.68
CA LYS A 14 -5.58 12.87 11.85
C LYS A 14 -5.13 11.64 12.62
N GLY A 15 -3.82 11.43 12.65
CA GLY A 15 -3.21 10.45 13.53
C GLY A 15 -3.44 9.00 13.16
N PHE A 16 -4.01 8.73 11.99
CA PHE A 16 -4.31 7.36 11.59
C PHE A 16 -3.04 6.52 11.43
N PHE A 17 -2.07 7.04 10.67
CA PHE A 17 -0.77 6.41 10.51
C PHE A 17 0.32 7.39 10.92
N THR A 18 0.52 7.55 12.23
CA THR A 18 1.54 8.46 12.75
C THR A 18 2.95 7.92 12.52
N ALA A 19 3.94 8.79 12.61
CA ALA A 19 5.33 8.37 12.54
C ALA A 19 5.68 7.41 13.70
N GLU A 20 5.05 7.59 14.85
CA GLU A 20 5.22 6.69 15.99
C GLU A 20 4.64 5.31 15.69
N ASP A 21 3.44 5.24 15.12
CA ASP A 21 2.82 3.98 14.72
C ASP A 21 3.69 3.25 13.70
N ARG A 22 4.22 3.97 12.71
CA ARG A 22 5.10 3.38 11.70
C ARG A 22 6.33 2.73 12.31
N ARG A 23 6.92 3.37 13.32
CA ARG A 23 8.07 2.81 14.02
C ARG A 23 7.70 1.64 14.91
N LYS A 24 6.64 1.78 15.70
CA LYS A 24 6.23 0.78 16.69
C LYS A 24 5.78 -0.53 16.05
N PHE A 25 5.02 -0.43 14.97
CA PHE A 25 4.44 -1.60 14.29
C PHE A 25 5.16 -1.97 13.00
N PHE A 26 6.25 -1.26 12.68
CA PHE A 26 7.03 -1.47 11.46
C PHE A 26 6.15 -1.43 10.21
N LEU A 27 5.34 -0.38 10.09
CA LEU A 27 4.38 -0.22 9.01
C LEU A 27 5.08 0.22 7.73
N ARG A 28 4.68 -0.40 6.64
CA ARG A 28 5.10 0.01 5.30
C ARG A 28 3.87 0.12 4.40
N GLY A 29 3.70 1.28 3.76
CA GLY A 29 2.58 1.54 2.87
C GLY A 29 2.85 1.11 1.44
N TYR A 30 1.78 0.66 0.78
CA TYR A 30 1.78 0.24 -0.62
C TYR A 30 0.59 0.87 -1.34
N PRO A 31 0.53 0.79 -2.67
CA PRO A 31 -0.66 1.22 -3.41
C PRO A 31 -1.93 0.51 -2.93
N ALA A 32 -3.10 1.08 -3.28
CA ALA A 32 -4.42 0.53 -2.96
C ALA A 32 -4.71 0.48 -1.45
N ASN A 33 -4.10 1.39 -0.67
CA ASN A 33 -4.25 1.43 0.79
C ASN A 33 -3.83 0.14 1.49
N VAL A 34 -2.93 -0.62 0.88
CA VAL A 34 -2.37 -1.83 1.45
C VAL A 34 -1.22 -1.44 2.38
N TRP A 35 -1.18 -2.06 3.55
CA TRP A 35 -0.13 -1.87 4.54
C TRP A 35 0.46 -3.22 4.94
N MET A 36 1.77 -3.24 5.07
CA MET A 36 2.49 -4.35 5.66
C MET A 36 2.79 -4.01 7.12
N VAL A 37 2.47 -4.92 8.01
CA VAL A 37 2.70 -4.77 9.45
C VAL A 37 3.75 -5.78 9.87
N GLY A 38 4.91 -5.29 10.28
CA GLY A 38 6.03 -6.15 10.66
C GLY A 38 5.93 -6.69 12.09
N ASN A 39 5.22 -5.99 12.98
CA ASN A 39 4.95 -6.48 14.33
C ASN A 39 3.58 -7.15 14.35
N ASN A 40 3.55 -8.45 14.16
CA ASN A 40 2.29 -9.18 14.03
C ASN A 40 1.59 -9.46 15.38
N VAL A 41 2.27 -9.29 16.51
CA VAL A 41 1.67 -9.53 17.84
C VAL A 41 0.67 -8.42 18.18
N ASP A 42 1.13 -7.18 18.14
CA ASP A 42 0.29 -6.02 18.45
C ASP A 42 -0.30 -5.37 17.20
N GLY A 43 0.30 -5.64 16.07
CA GLY A 43 -0.07 -5.02 14.79
C GLY A 43 -1.46 -5.38 14.33
N ALA A 44 -1.91 -6.62 14.54
CA ALA A 44 -3.25 -7.04 14.18
C ALA A 44 -4.30 -6.28 15.00
N MET A 45 -4.05 -6.08 16.28
CA MET A 45 -4.93 -5.28 17.14
C MET A 45 -4.94 -3.82 16.71
N TRP A 46 -3.76 -3.27 16.41
CA TRP A 46 -3.64 -1.91 15.91
C TRP A 46 -4.44 -1.73 14.63
N LEU A 47 -4.29 -2.65 13.69
CA LEU A 47 -5.01 -2.59 12.40
C LEU A 47 -6.53 -2.59 12.62
N ALA A 48 -7.03 -3.46 13.49
CA ALA A 48 -8.45 -3.54 13.82
C ALA A 48 -8.94 -2.24 14.49
N GLU A 49 -8.17 -1.68 15.41
CA GLU A 49 -8.50 -0.41 16.07
C GLU A 49 -8.60 0.75 15.09
N LYS A 50 -7.79 0.71 14.04
CA LYS A 50 -7.79 1.75 13.00
C LYS A 50 -8.82 1.52 11.91
N GLY A 51 -9.71 0.55 12.09
CA GLY A 51 -10.75 0.24 11.11
C GLY A 51 -10.25 -0.48 9.87
N GLY A 52 -9.04 -1.01 9.92
CA GLY A 52 -8.48 -1.78 8.83
C GLY A 52 -8.97 -3.22 8.82
N ARG A 53 -8.76 -3.88 7.69
CA ARG A 53 -9.11 -5.29 7.51
C ARG A 53 -7.89 -6.07 7.09
N GLU A 54 -7.62 -7.16 7.80
CA GLU A 54 -6.54 -8.06 7.44
C GLU A 54 -6.84 -8.77 6.12
N LYS A 55 -5.82 -8.90 5.30
CA LYS A 55 -5.88 -9.58 4.01
C LYS A 55 -4.77 -10.61 3.90
N THR A 56 -4.99 -11.64 3.12
CA THR A 56 -3.90 -12.53 2.74
C THR A 56 -2.93 -11.77 1.81
N LYS A 57 -1.70 -12.27 1.71
CA LYS A 57 -0.73 -11.69 0.79
C LYS A 57 -1.26 -11.69 -0.65
N ALA A 58 -1.91 -12.77 -1.06
CA ALA A 58 -2.48 -12.88 -2.41
C ALA A 58 -3.59 -11.85 -2.64
N GLU A 59 -4.47 -11.64 -1.67
CA GLU A 59 -5.53 -10.63 -1.76
C GLU A 59 -4.95 -9.23 -1.83
N ALA A 60 -3.97 -8.94 -0.97
CA ALA A 60 -3.30 -7.64 -0.96
C ALA A 60 -2.58 -7.37 -2.28
N GLN A 61 -1.86 -8.37 -2.81
CA GLN A 61 -1.17 -8.26 -4.08
C GLN A 61 -2.15 -8.00 -5.24
N ALA A 62 -3.30 -8.67 -5.23
CA ALA A 62 -4.32 -8.47 -6.27
C ALA A 62 -4.87 -7.03 -6.27
N LEU A 63 -5.06 -6.44 -5.08
CA LEU A 63 -5.51 -5.05 -4.96
C LEU A 63 -4.45 -4.08 -5.51
N ILE A 64 -3.19 -4.31 -5.19
CA ILE A 64 -2.06 -3.51 -5.70
C ILE A 64 -2.00 -3.63 -7.22
N ASP A 65 -2.08 -4.84 -7.75
CA ASP A 65 -2.00 -5.10 -9.19
C ASP A 65 -3.12 -4.37 -9.94
N ALA A 66 -4.34 -4.39 -9.41
CA ALA A 66 -5.46 -3.70 -10.03
C ALA A 66 -5.23 -2.19 -10.09
N GLU A 67 -4.73 -1.58 -9.02
CA GLU A 67 -4.44 -0.15 -9.01
C GLU A 67 -3.29 0.20 -9.95
N ILE A 68 -2.23 -0.59 -9.96
CA ILE A 68 -1.08 -0.35 -10.84
C ILE A 68 -1.48 -0.50 -12.30
N GLN A 69 -2.27 -1.52 -12.65
CA GLN A 69 -2.75 -1.72 -14.02
C GLN A 69 -3.61 -0.55 -14.49
N ALA A 70 -4.48 -0.03 -13.63
CA ALA A 70 -5.28 1.14 -13.95
C ALA A 70 -4.41 2.39 -14.17
N ALA A 71 -3.40 2.58 -13.33
CA ALA A 71 -2.45 3.69 -13.48
C ALA A 71 -1.61 3.56 -14.76
N GLN A 72 -1.17 2.36 -15.09
CA GLN A 72 -0.43 2.08 -16.33
C GLN A 72 -1.29 2.37 -17.55
N ALA A 73 -2.55 1.94 -17.55
CA ALA A 73 -3.46 2.19 -18.64
C ALA A 73 -3.72 3.69 -18.82
N ALA A 74 -3.89 4.42 -17.73
CA ALA A 74 -4.06 5.87 -17.77
C ALA A 74 -2.82 6.56 -18.33
N TRP A 75 -1.63 6.14 -17.93
CA TRP A 75 -0.38 6.70 -18.45
C TRP A 75 -0.21 6.38 -19.94
N ASP A 76 -0.52 5.14 -20.35
CA ASP A 76 -0.40 4.72 -21.75
C ASP A 76 -1.35 5.51 -22.67
N ALA A 77 -2.48 5.98 -22.13
CA ALA A 77 -3.45 6.78 -22.87
C ALA A 77 -3.07 8.27 -22.99
N LEU A 78 -2.03 8.72 -22.28
CA LEU A 78 -1.58 10.12 -22.36
C LEU A 78 -0.98 10.42 -23.74
N PRO A 79 -1.14 11.68 -24.24
CA PRO A 79 -0.39 12.13 -25.43
C PRO A 79 1.11 12.08 -25.18
N ASP A 80 1.89 11.87 -26.26
CA ASP A 80 3.34 11.74 -26.15
C ASP A 80 3.99 12.97 -25.49
N GLU A 81 3.49 14.17 -25.77
CA GLU A 81 4.01 15.39 -25.15
C GLU A 81 3.85 15.41 -23.61
N GLU A 82 2.88 14.69 -23.08
CA GLU A 82 2.66 14.60 -21.62
C GLU A 82 3.49 13.49 -20.99
N LYS A 83 4.09 12.61 -21.79
CA LYS A 83 4.97 11.54 -21.32
C LYS A 83 6.44 11.96 -21.21
N THR A 84 6.75 13.21 -21.52
CA THR A 84 8.11 13.73 -21.45
C THR A 84 8.37 14.34 -20.07
N GLY A 85 9.61 14.24 -19.61
CA GLY A 85 10.04 14.82 -18.34
C GLY A 85 10.42 13.77 -17.32
N ALA A 86 11.42 14.11 -16.48
CA ALA A 86 11.98 13.19 -15.51
C ALA A 86 11.00 12.75 -14.43
N ALA A 87 9.96 13.57 -14.15
CA ALA A 87 8.95 13.25 -13.14
C ALA A 87 7.81 12.37 -13.69
N ASN A 88 7.77 12.17 -15.01
CA ASN A 88 6.70 11.45 -15.68
C ASN A 88 7.22 10.10 -16.18
N SER A 89 7.00 9.07 -15.41
CA SER A 89 7.37 7.72 -15.81
C SER A 89 6.17 6.79 -15.69
N ARG A 90 6.14 5.77 -16.54
CA ARG A 90 5.11 4.75 -16.46
C ARG A 90 5.18 4.05 -15.12
N PRO A 91 4.06 3.91 -14.40
CA PRO A 91 4.06 3.17 -13.14
C PRO A 91 4.59 1.75 -13.32
N THR A 92 5.42 1.32 -12.39
CA THR A 92 6.01 -0.03 -12.41
C THR A 92 5.26 -0.95 -11.48
N ASP A 93 5.36 -2.25 -11.74
CA ASP A 93 4.75 -3.25 -10.89
C ASP A 93 5.34 -3.21 -9.47
N VAL A 94 4.49 -3.46 -8.49
CA VAL A 94 4.88 -3.53 -7.08
C VAL A 94 4.60 -4.94 -6.58
N ILE A 95 5.62 -5.59 -6.07
CA ILE A 95 5.52 -6.96 -5.57
C ILE A 95 5.75 -6.95 -4.06
N LEU A 96 4.82 -7.52 -3.32
CA LEU A 96 4.94 -7.66 -1.87
C LEU A 96 6.03 -8.67 -1.51
N PRO A 97 6.82 -8.39 -0.47
CA PRO A 97 7.86 -9.30 -0.01
C PRO A 97 7.32 -10.61 0.58
#